data_4eef80fba2e504ea2db59f7789a6c499
#
_entry.id   4eef80fba2e504ea2db59f7789a6c499
#
_cell.length_a   1.000
_cell.length_b   1.000
_cell.length_c   1.000
_cell.angle_alpha   90.00
_cell.angle_beta   90.00
_cell.angle_gamma   90.00
#
_symmetry.space_group_name_H-M   'P 1'
#
loop_
_entity.id
_entity.type
_entity.pdbx_description
1 polymer ?
#
loop_
_entity_poly.entity_id
_entity_poly.type
_entity_poly.pdbx_seq_one_letter_code
_entity_poly.pdbx_strand_id
1 'polypeptide(L)'
;MALTLVCFKAKATHIVGGELNYKYLGANDYEIRLTVYRDCYVGVPPFDNPAKVGIFSSTNQLLRTIDMTFRGLDTLPSSINDPCTIPPLDFCYEVTTYVEVVNLPPRTGGYQLSYQRCCRNQNIINIINPGCVGATYYASIPGPEIAAINSNPVINYWPPPFICADKPWVFNGSATDADGDSLVYELFTPFDGLNAQCPIIANIQLQATACPNNIFTSCPNLPISPPFSSIVWKAPYNQANMLGGIPMKINSSTGLITATPNLQGYFVIGIKVKEYRHGVFLGETKRDFQLIVKSCPSMVVAAAQAPEIICGTTSIYFSNNSTGNGGLGYNWNFGDPTTQSDTSHLATPTYTYANNGSYSVTLIAYVTNKPTCKDTVTTIVAVSNEFKSTISYTPMACSNNTVKFSSFIENPPGTTPKWNWSFGDGGTSSEQNPIHQYPSGGSFSISLITFVPNSINCQDTLSAQTIEVTPTEEFYIPNTFTPNGDGYNDLFRVRGITYSVFYFAVYNRWGELIFETKNPNEGWDGTHQGKPADPGVFGYYLKAKCDEQSDELFKKGNVTLIR
;
A
#
# COMPACT_ATOMS: atom_id res chain seq x y z
N MET A 1 -28.55 -55.45 -17.87
CA MET A 1 -27.08 -55.51 -17.94
C MET A 1 -26.61 -54.06 -18.22
N ALA A 2 -26.35 -53.31 -17.19
CA ALA A 2 -25.98 -51.90 -17.31
C ALA A 2 -24.45 -51.79 -17.48
N LEU A 3 -24.03 -51.34 -18.64
CA LEU A 3 -22.61 -51.14 -18.96
C LEU A 3 -22.18 -49.84 -18.27
N THR A 4 -21.51 -49.94 -17.13
CA THR A 4 -20.85 -48.77 -16.49
C THR A 4 -19.65 -48.37 -17.36
N LEU A 5 -19.85 -47.24 -18.06
CA LEU A 5 -18.76 -46.60 -18.81
C LEU A 5 -17.81 -45.95 -17.79
N VAL A 6 -16.70 -46.61 -17.48
CA VAL A 6 -15.62 -46.03 -16.69
C VAL A 6 -14.94 -44.97 -17.54
N CYS A 7 -15.27 -43.72 -17.32
CA CYS A 7 -14.61 -42.59 -17.96
C CYS A 7 -13.21 -42.44 -17.35
N PHE A 8 -12.18 -42.99 -18.02
CA PHE A 8 -10.80 -42.69 -17.66
C PHE A 8 -10.54 -41.22 -18.00
N LYS A 9 -10.41 -40.38 -16.97
CA LYS A 9 -9.91 -39.03 -17.15
C LYS A 9 -8.46 -39.13 -17.66
N ALA A 10 -8.24 -38.90 -18.93
CA ALA A 10 -6.89 -38.70 -19.47
C ALA A 10 -6.31 -37.44 -18.78
N LYS A 11 -5.33 -37.63 -17.90
CA LYS A 11 -4.60 -36.54 -17.27
C LYS A 11 -3.59 -36.03 -18.29
N ALA A 12 -3.65 -34.73 -18.58
CA ALA A 12 -2.72 -34.04 -19.47
C ALA A 12 -1.27 -34.17 -18.97
N THR A 13 -0.31 -34.16 -19.89
CA THR A 13 1.12 -34.21 -19.60
C THR A 13 1.54 -32.88 -18.92
N HIS A 14 2.05 -32.92 -17.70
CA HIS A 14 2.47 -31.69 -16.99
C HIS A 14 3.98 -31.48 -17.17
N ILE A 15 4.41 -31.05 -18.37
CA ILE A 15 5.73 -30.45 -18.51
C ILE A 15 5.71 -29.08 -17.85
N VAL A 16 6.62 -28.89 -16.90
CA VAL A 16 6.74 -27.68 -16.10
C VAL A 16 7.67 -26.67 -16.76
N GLY A 17 8.58 -27.15 -17.57
CA GLY A 17 9.51 -26.31 -18.29
C GLY A 17 10.69 -27.06 -18.86
N GLY A 18 11.58 -26.35 -19.51
CA GLY A 18 12.80 -26.91 -20.06
C GLY A 18 13.67 -25.88 -20.78
N GLU A 19 14.77 -26.38 -21.28
CA GLU A 19 15.71 -25.61 -22.07
C GLU A 19 16.48 -26.54 -23.00
N LEU A 20 16.95 -25.99 -24.13
CA LEU A 20 17.78 -26.66 -25.11
C LEU A 20 19.09 -25.91 -25.23
N ASN A 21 20.20 -26.61 -24.97
CA ASN A 21 21.54 -26.07 -25.06
C ASN A 21 22.40 -26.86 -26.04
N TYR A 22 23.49 -26.25 -26.53
CA TYR A 22 24.50 -26.92 -27.28
C TYR A 22 25.89 -26.45 -26.85
N LYS A 23 26.86 -27.35 -26.99
CA LYS A 23 28.27 -27.06 -26.69
C LYS A 23 29.14 -27.58 -27.85
N TYR A 24 29.99 -26.74 -28.40
CA TYR A 24 30.97 -27.15 -29.41
C TYR A 24 32.09 -28.00 -28.79
N LEU A 25 32.38 -29.17 -29.35
CA LEU A 25 33.39 -30.09 -28.84
C LEU A 25 34.65 -30.16 -29.71
N GLY A 26 34.63 -29.55 -30.88
CA GLY A 26 35.69 -29.65 -31.89
C GLY A 26 35.27 -30.51 -33.09
N ALA A 27 35.99 -30.41 -34.24
CA ALA A 27 35.79 -31.17 -35.45
C ALA A 27 34.32 -31.20 -35.97
N ASN A 28 33.56 -30.09 -35.73
CA ASN A 28 32.14 -29.94 -36.03
C ASN A 28 31.19 -30.81 -35.16
N ASP A 29 31.69 -31.41 -34.11
CA ASP A 29 30.88 -32.11 -33.14
C ASP A 29 30.29 -31.15 -32.12
N TYR A 30 28.99 -31.28 -31.88
CA TYR A 30 28.23 -30.53 -30.91
C TYR A 30 27.53 -31.48 -29.93
N GLU A 31 27.74 -31.27 -28.65
CA GLU A 31 26.90 -31.86 -27.61
C GLU A 31 25.57 -31.07 -27.54
N ILE A 32 24.47 -31.76 -27.84
CA ILE A 32 23.13 -31.22 -27.69
C ILE A 32 22.59 -31.71 -26.36
N ARG A 33 22.12 -30.78 -25.52
CA ARG A 33 21.61 -31.03 -24.18
C ARG A 33 20.17 -30.50 -24.08
N LEU A 34 19.24 -31.39 -23.82
CA LEU A 34 17.84 -31.05 -23.54
C LEU A 34 17.53 -31.36 -22.09
N THR A 35 17.23 -30.32 -21.29
CA THR A 35 16.78 -30.45 -19.90
C THR A 35 15.28 -30.21 -19.84
N VAL A 36 14.53 -31.15 -19.28
CA VAL A 36 13.05 -31.08 -19.19
C VAL A 36 12.63 -31.34 -17.74
N TYR A 37 11.68 -30.55 -17.29
CA TYR A 37 11.10 -30.66 -15.96
C TYR A 37 9.64 -31.07 -16.06
N ARG A 38 9.18 -31.91 -15.12
CA ARG A 38 7.77 -32.31 -15.01
C ARG A 38 7.25 -32.24 -13.58
N ASP A 39 5.95 -32.08 -13.47
CA ASP A 39 5.22 -32.21 -12.20
C ASP A 39 4.99 -33.70 -11.92
N CYS A 40 5.52 -34.22 -10.80
CA CYS A 40 5.35 -35.60 -10.35
C CYS A 40 4.25 -35.76 -9.31
N TYR A 41 3.70 -34.67 -8.75
CA TYR A 41 2.60 -34.75 -7.79
C TYR A 41 1.26 -35.10 -8.45
N VAL A 42 1.00 -34.49 -9.60
CA VAL A 42 -0.25 -34.69 -10.35
C VAL A 42 0.01 -35.30 -11.74
N GLY A 43 1.25 -35.21 -12.21
CA GLY A 43 1.65 -35.62 -13.56
C GLY A 43 1.79 -37.11 -13.72
N VAL A 44 1.12 -37.67 -14.71
CA VAL A 44 1.11 -39.13 -14.98
C VAL A 44 1.97 -39.54 -16.16
N PRO A 45 2.17 -38.73 -17.22
CA PRO A 45 2.95 -39.18 -18.36
C PRO A 45 4.45 -39.16 -18.05
N PRO A 46 5.16 -40.23 -18.44
CA PRO A 46 6.60 -40.29 -18.29
C PRO A 46 7.31 -39.26 -19.19
N PHE A 47 8.59 -39.03 -18.92
CA PHE A 47 9.46 -38.38 -19.89
C PHE A 47 9.51 -39.14 -21.20
N ASP A 48 9.73 -38.42 -22.34
CA ASP A 48 9.84 -39.08 -23.64
C ASP A 48 11.04 -40.02 -23.70
N ASN A 49 10.86 -41.17 -24.32
CA ASN A 49 11.96 -42.10 -24.57
C ASN A 49 11.78 -42.81 -25.90
N PRO A 50 12.48 -42.34 -26.96
CA PRO A 50 13.41 -41.21 -27.00
C PRO A 50 12.71 -39.84 -27.08
N ALA A 51 13.39 -38.77 -26.60
CA ALA A 51 13.03 -37.40 -26.93
C ALA A 51 13.53 -37.02 -28.32
N LYS A 52 12.65 -36.47 -29.15
CA LYS A 52 12.99 -36.15 -30.57
C LYS A 52 13.30 -34.68 -30.74
N VAL A 53 14.55 -34.34 -31.02
CA VAL A 53 14.99 -32.97 -31.33
C VAL A 53 15.15 -32.81 -32.83
N GLY A 54 14.49 -31.82 -33.42
CA GLY A 54 14.63 -31.43 -34.82
C GLY A 54 15.83 -30.52 -35.04
N ILE A 55 16.57 -30.75 -36.10
CA ILE A 55 17.63 -29.91 -36.62
C ILE A 55 17.18 -29.33 -37.95
N PHE A 56 17.10 -27.99 -38.00
CA PHE A 56 16.61 -27.27 -39.18
C PHE A 56 17.67 -26.35 -39.75
N SER A 57 17.54 -26.04 -41.03
CA SER A 57 18.33 -24.98 -41.67
C SER A 57 17.83 -23.60 -41.23
N SER A 58 18.60 -22.55 -41.52
CA SER A 58 18.17 -21.15 -41.38
C SER A 58 16.93 -20.79 -42.20
N THR A 59 16.62 -21.60 -43.25
CA THR A 59 15.40 -21.45 -44.06
C THR A 59 14.25 -22.34 -43.58
N ASN A 60 14.32 -22.80 -42.33
CA ASN A 60 13.28 -23.60 -41.65
C ASN A 60 13.03 -25.01 -42.24
N GLN A 61 13.93 -25.51 -43.08
CA GLN A 61 13.84 -26.87 -43.63
C GLN A 61 14.35 -27.87 -42.60
N LEU A 62 13.57 -28.91 -42.29
CA LEU A 62 14.03 -30.02 -41.46
C LEU A 62 15.15 -30.77 -42.17
N LEU A 63 16.32 -30.80 -41.56
CA LEU A 63 17.50 -31.48 -42.07
C LEU A 63 17.63 -32.89 -41.50
N ARG A 64 17.35 -33.01 -40.20
CA ARG A 64 17.53 -34.24 -39.43
C ARG A 64 16.75 -34.19 -38.13
N THR A 65 16.33 -35.36 -37.64
CA THR A 65 15.83 -35.54 -36.28
C THR A 65 16.84 -36.39 -35.52
N ILE A 66 17.12 -36.04 -34.27
CA ILE A 66 17.93 -36.84 -33.36
C ILE A 66 17.04 -37.42 -32.26
N ASP A 67 17.26 -38.69 -31.96
CA ASP A 67 16.58 -39.43 -30.91
C ASP A 67 17.47 -39.44 -29.66
N MET A 68 17.05 -38.73 -28.63
CA MET A 68 17.80 -38.58 -27.38
C MET A 68 17.27 -39.57 -26.35
N THR A 69 18.11 -40.49 -25.92
CA THR A 69 17.72 -41.56 -25.00
C THR A 69 17.55 -41.05 -23.57
N PHE A 70 16.45 -41.45 -22.91
CA PHE A 70 16.24 -41.21 -21.51
C PHE A 70 17.25 -41.99 -20.65
N ARG A 71 17.94 -41.27 -19.71
CA ARG A 71 19.01 -41.85 -18.90
C ARG A 71 18.72 -41.85 -17.38
N GLY A 72 17.54 -41.45 -16.98
CA GLY A 72 17.14 -41.35 -15.60
C GLY A 72 16.57 -39.97 -15.24
N LEU A 73 16.15 -39.81 -14.01
CA LEU A 73 15.59 -38.56 -13.50
C LEU A 73 16.12 -38.30 -12.10
N ASP A 74 16.10 -37.01 -11.72
CA ASP A 74 16.33 -36.53 -10.37
C ASP A 74 15.08 -35.82 -9.86
N THR A 75 14.84 -35.86 -8.55
CA THR A 75 13.77 -35.11 -7.92
C THR A 75 14.34 -33.83 -7.34
N LEU A 76 13.72 -32.69 -7.67
CA LEU A 76 14.14 -31.42 -7.13
C LEU A 76 13.76 -31.30 -5.65
N PRO A 77 14.67 -30.76 -4.80
CA PRO A 77 14.37 -30.56 -3.39
C PRO A 77 13.24 -29.54 -3.21
N SER A 78 12.34 -29.85 -2.29
CA SER A 78 11.19 -29.00 -1.95
C SER A 78 11.56 -27.85 -0.99
N SER A 79 12.83 -27.50 -0.83
CA SER A 79 13.29 -26.47 0.10
C SER A 79 13.06 -25.07 -0.43
N ILE A 80 12.43 -24.22 0.40
CA ILE A 80 12.48 -22.77 0.26
C ILE A 80 13.69 -22.26 1.03
N ASN A 81 14.33 -21.21 0.52
CA ASN A 81 15.43 -20.55 1.22
C ASN A 81 14.99 -19.77 2.48
N ASP A 82 13.70 -19.73 2.79
CA ASP A 82 13.16 -19.14 4.01
C ASP A 82 12.80 -20.23 5.02
N PRO A 83 13.65 -20.44 6.04
CA PRO A 83 13.41 -21.47 7.05
C PRO A 83 12.19 -21.18 7.93
N CYS A 84 11.63 -19.98 7.87
CA CYS A 84 10.51 -19.52 8.68
C CYS A 84 9.16 -19.56 7.96
N THR A 85 9.14 -20.07 6.76
CA THR A 85 7.93 -20.32 5.99
C THR A 85 7.58 -21.81 6.03
N ILE A 86 6.30 -22.14 6.16
CA ILE A 86 5.81 -23.52 6.08
C ILE A 86 5.70 -23.86 4.59
N PRO A 87 6.52 -24.81 4.07
CA PRO A 87 6.42 -25.20 2.68
C PRO A 87 5.10 -25.95 2.45
N PRO A 88 4.42 -25.71 1.32
CA PRO A 88 3.31 -26.56 0.90
C PRO A 88 3.82 -27.98 0.65
N LEU A 89 2.99 -28.97 0.95
CA LEU A 89 3.34 -30.40 0.77
C LEU A 89 2.80 -30.97 -0.55
N ASP A 90 2.08 -30.18 -1.33
CA ASP A 90 1.32 -30.59 -2.50
C ASP A 90 2.02 -30.24 -3.82
N PHE A 91 3.32 -30.47 -3.91
CA PHE A 91 4.08 -30.33 -5.15
C PHE A 91 5.27 -31.30 -5.19
N CYS A 92 5.67 -31.62 -6.39
CA CYS A 92 6.81 -32.49 -6.69
C CYS A 92 7.31 -32.17 -8.09
N TYR A 93 8.62 -31.90 -8.24
CA TYR A 93 9.22 -31.70 -9.57
C TYR A 93 10.34 -32.70 -9.79
N GLU A 94 10.32 -33.32 -10.95
CA GLU A 94 11.38 -34.17 -11.47
C GLU A 94 12.04 -33.51 -12.67
N VAL A 95 13.32 -33.76 -12.85
CA VAL A 95 14.12 -33.29 -13.97
C VAL A 95 14.84 -34.44 -14.65
N THR A 96 14.91 -34.38 -15.98
CA THR A 96 15.79 -35.24 -16.74
C THR A 96 16.61 -34.42 -17.71
N THR A 97 17.81 -34.88 -17.98
CA THR A 97 18.69 -34.28 -19.02
C THR A 97 19.05 -35.32 -20.04
N TYR A 98 18.68 -35.05 -21.26
CA TYR A 98 19.08 -35.82 -22.42
C TYR A 98 20.36 -35.23 -23.02
N VAL A 99 21.29 -36.06 -23.41
CA VAL A 99 22.55 -35.62 -24.02
C VAL A 99 22.86 -36.51 -25.23
N GLU A 100 23.15 -35.86 -26.34
CA GLU A 100 23.55 -36.53 -27.57
C GLU A 100 24.65 -35.71 -28.28
N VAL A 101 25.61 -36.40 -28.92
CA VAL A 101 26.66 -35.73 -29.69
C VAL A 101 26.34 -35.87 -31.17
N VAL A 102 26.38 -34.76 -31.89
CA VAL A 102 25.99 -34.70 -33.28
C VAL A 102 27.03 -33.95 -34.11
N ASN A 103 27.46 -34.53 -35.20
CA ASN A 103 28.32 -33.84 -36.18
C ASN A 103 27.46 -32.91 -37.06
N LEU A 104 27.77 -31.61 -37.00
CA LEU A 104 27.11 -30.54 -37.75
C LEU A 104 28.15 -29.72 -38.53
N PRO A 105 28.40 -30.07 -39.81
CA PRO A 105 29.35 -29.34 -40.64
C PRO A 105 28.99 -27.85 -40.78
N PRO A 106 29.98 -26.96 -41.00
CA PRO A 106 29.73 -25.55 -41.21
C PRO A 106 28.70 -25.32 -42.32
N ARG A 107 27.68 -24.51 -42.02
CA ARG A 107 26.56 -24.21 -42.92
C ARG A 107 26.22 -22.72 -42.87
N THR A 108 26.15 -22.08 -44.02
CA THR A 108 25.69 -20.68 -44.11
C THR A 108 24.31 -20.52 -43.47
N GLY A 109 24.16 -19.53 -42.61
CA GLY A 109 22.97 -19.29 -41.79
C GLY A 109 22.83 -20.21 -40.57
N GLY A 110 23.74 -21.19 -40.40
CA GLY A 110 23.77 -22.07 -39.25
C GLY A 110 22.62 -23.07 -39.15
N TYR A 111 22.30 -23.44 -37.93
CA TYR A 111 21.27 -24.44 -37.61
C TYR A 111 20.31 -23.92 -36.55
N GLN A 112 19.09 -24.46 -36.59
CA GLN A 112 18.07 -24.26 -35.56
C GLN A 112 17.73 -25.62 -34.93
N LEU A 113 17.69 -25.67 -33.63
CA LEU A 113 17.36 -26.85 -32.84
C LEU A 113 16.03 -26.64 -32.16
N SER A 114 15.15 -27.63 -32.16
CA SER A 114 13.92 -27.55 -31.37
C SER A 114 13.46 -28.90 -30.84
N TYR A 115 12.96 -28.87 -29.61
CA TYR A 115 12.17 -29.92 -28.98
C TYR A 115 10.80 -29.37 -28.65
N GLN A 116 9.77 -30.16 -28.94
CA GLN A 116 8.39 -29.73 -28.75
C GLN A 116 7.58 -30.79 -28.05
N ARG A 117 6.73 -30.36 -27.14
CA ARG A 117 5.80 -31.23 -26.42
C ARG A 117 4.47 -30.57 -26.16
N CYS A 118 3.37 -31.27 -26.33
CA CYS A 118 2.04 -30.93 -25.84
C CYS A 118 1.78 -31.71 -24.56
N CYS A 119 1.05 -31.24 -23.61
CA CYS A 119 0.42 -29.93 -23.45
C CYS A 119 0.79 -29.40 -22.09
N ARG A 120 0.59 -28.08 -21.85
CA ARG A 120 0.84 -27.46 -20.57
C ARG A 120 -0.22 -27.84 -19.54
N ASN A 121 0.06 -27.55 -18.28
CA ASN A 121 -0.89 -27.73 -17.20
C ASN A 121 -2.16 -26.90 -17.42
N GLN A 122 -3.32 -27.54 -17.46
CA GLN A 122 -4.61 -26.87 -17.67
C GLN A 122 -4.97 -25.84 -16.59
N ASN A 123 -4.32 -25.90 -15.41
CA ASN A 123 -4.54 -24.99 -14.29
C ASN A 123 -3.71 -23.68 -14.39
N ILE A 124 -2.93 -23.51 -15.46
CA ILE A 124 -2.19 -22.25 -15.70
C ILE A 124 -3.21 -21.13 -15.94
N ILE A 125 -3.07 -20.03 -15.19
CA ILE A 125 -4.09 -18.98 -15.14
C ILE A 125 -3.76 -17.75 -15.99
N ASN A 126 -2.51 -17.59 -16.44
CA ASN A 126 -2.04 -16.41 -17.15
C ASN A 126 -2.02 -16.54 -18.70
N ILE A 127 -2.44 -17.67 -19.24
CA ILE A 127 -2.56 -17.86 -20.68
C ILE A 127 -3.95 -18.38 -21.07
N ILE A 128 -4.30 -18.26 -22.35
CA ILE A 128 -5.57 -18.75 -22.89
C ILE A 128 -5.44 -20.23 -23.22
N ASN A 129 -6.44 -21.04 -22.83
CA ASN A 129 -6.56 -22.47 -23.14
C ASN A 129 -5.29 -23.29 -22.86
N PRO A 130 -4.67 -23.19 -21.66
CA PRO A 130 -3.37 -23.78 -21.40
C PRO A 130 -3.28 -25.29 -21.65
N GLY A 131 -4.36 -26.04 -21.42
CA GLY A 131 -4.41 -27.48 -21.70
C GLY A 131 -4.36 -27.85 -23.16
N CYS A 132 -4.46 -26.88 -24.08
CA CYS A 132 -4.35 -27.05 -25.52
C CYS A 132 -3.08 -26.41 -26.11
N VAL A 133 -2.23 -25.85 -25.25
CA VAL A 133 -1.00 -25.16 -25.62
C VAL A 133 0.22 -26.00 -25.24
N GLY A 134 1.13 -26.20 -26.18
CA GLY A 134 2.38 -26.90 -25.94
C GLY A 134 3.52 -26.02 -25.45
N ALA A 135 4.71 -26.60 -25.42
CA ALA A 135 5.97 -25.93 -25.15
C ALA A 135 6.99 -26.26 -26.25
N THR A 136 7.75 -25.24 -26.67
CA THR A 136 8.87 -25.42 -27.62
C THR A 136 10.13 -24.88 -26.96
N TYR A 137 11.14 -25.73 -26.81
CA TYR A 137 12.49 -25.36 -26.39
C TYR A 137 13.36 -25.25 -27.63
N TYR A 138 14.08 -24.14 -27.74
CA TYR A 138 14.72 -23.72 -28.98
C TYR A 138 16.13 -23.18 -28.71
N ALA A 139 17.05 -23.52 -29.58
CA ALA A 139 18.38 -22.93 -29.67
C ALA A 139 18.80 -22.76 -31.13
N SER A 140 19.65 -21.77 -31.40
CA SER A 140 20.22 -21.55 -32.73
C SER A 140 21.74 -21.59 -32.69
N ILE A 141 22.35 -22.35 -33.62
CA ILE A 141 23.80 -22.37 -33.84
C ILE A 141 24.10 -21.41 -34.98
N PRO A 142 24.91 -20.35 -34.76
CA PRO A 142 25.25 -19.39 -35.82
C PRO A 142 25.98 -20.04 -36.99
N GLY A 143 25.83 -19.45 -38.16
CA GLY A 143 26.64 -19.84 -39.33
C GLY A 143 28.08 -19.34 -39.22
N PRO A 144 29.01 -19.96 -39.98
CA PRO A 144 30.42 -19.62 -39.95
C PRO A 144 30.72 -18.18 -40.39
N GLU A 145 29.80 -17.52 -41.07
CA GLU A 145 29.86 -16.11 -41.45
C GLU A 145 29.66 -15.17 -40.25
N ILE A 146 29.08 -15.67 -39.15
CA ILE A 146 28.85 -14.92 -37.89
C ILE A 146 29.89 -15.37 -36.86
N ALA A 147 30.00 -16.66 -36.61
CA ALA A 147 30.95 -17.25 -35.69
C ALA A 147 31.40 -18.63 -36.20
N ALA A 148 32.72 -18.85 -36.26
CA ALA A 148 33.27 -20.14 -36.72
C ALA A 148 32.98 -21.25 -35.70
N ILE A 149 32.94 -20.94 -34.43
CA ILE A 149 32.60 -21.83 -33.31
C ILE A 149 31.73 -21.09 -32.31
N ASN A 150 30.78 -21.78 -31.69
CA ASN A 150 29.96 -21.23 -30.62
C ASN A 150 29.38 -22.34 -29.76
N SER A 151 29.24 -22.03 -28.44
CA SER A 151 28.47 -22.80 -27.46
C SER A 151 27.48 -21.85 -26.83
N ASN A 152 26.18 -22.17 -26.81
CA ASN A 152 25.23 -21.22 -26.28
C ASN A 152 25.29 -21.11 -24.73
N PRO A 153 24.85 -19.97 -24.17
CA PRO A 153 24.81 -19.78 -22.74
C PRO A 153 23.95 -20.81 -22.01
N VAL A 154 24.42 -21.25 -20.84
CA VAL A 154 23.70 -22.16 -19.94
C VAL A 154 23.23 -21.38 -18.72
N ILE A 155 21.93 -21.36 -18.45
CA ILE A 155 21.36 -20.68 -17.28
C ILE A 155 21.73 -21.49 -16.02
N ASN A 156 22.38 -20.82 -15.05
CA ASN A 156 23.04 -21.47 -13.91
C ASN A 156 22.09 -22.10 -12.89
N TYR A 157 20.90 -21.51 -12.72
CA TYR A 157 19.99 -21.89 -11.67
C TYR A 157 18.59 -22.19 -12.23
N TRP A 158 17.91 -23.12 -11.56
CA TRP A 158 16.48 -23.37 -11.79
C TRP A 158 15.67 -22.60 -10.73
N PRO A 159 14.55 -21.96 -11.10
CA PRO A 159 13.71 -21.30 -10.12
C PRO A 159 13.14 -22.30 -9.10
N PRO A 160 12.83 -21.85 -7.89
CA PRO A 160 12.22 -22.69 -6.88
C PRO A 160 10.88 -23.23 -7.39
N PRO A 161 10.45 -24.41 -6.95
CA PRO A 161 9.22 -25.06 -7.44
C PRO A 161 7.96 -24.24 -7.14
N PHE A 162 8.01 -23.37 -6.14
CA PHE A 162 6.95 -22.40 -5.85
C PHE A 162 7.53 -21.12 -5.25
N ILE A 163 6.74 -20.07 -5.31
CA ILE A 163 6.99 -18.77 -4.65
C ILE A 163 5.77 -18.34 -3.85
N CYS A 164 5.96 -17.38 -2.96
CA CYS A 164 4.91 -16.94 -2.05
C CYS A 164 4.12 -15.76 -2.60
N ALA A 165 2.79 -15.81 -2.54
CA ALA A 165 1.94 -14.67 -2.80
C ALA A 165 2.20 -13.55 -1.77
N ASP A 166 2.10 -12.31 -2.23
CA ASP A 166 2.27 -11.07 -1.44
C ASP A 166 3.66 -10.93 -0.76
N LYS A 167 4.64 -11.74 -1.21
CA LYS A 167 6.03 -11.61 -0.75
C LYS A 167 6.95 -11.28 -1.92
N PRO A 168 7.95 -10.39 -1.72
CA PRO A 168 8.97 -10.13 -2.71
C PRO A 168 9.72 -11.40 -3.06
N TRP A 169 9.83 -11.70 -4.35
CA TRP A 169 10.62 -12.80 -4.88
C TRP A 169 11.83 -12.25 -5.64
N VAL A 170 12.99 -12.79 -5.32
CA VAL A 170 14.26 -12.48 -5.98
C VAL A 170 14.89 -13.78 -6.45
N PHE A 171 15.23 -13.86 -7.72
CA PHE A 171 15.81 -15.04 -8.32
C PHE A 171 17.03 -14.70 -9.19
N ASN A 172 18.11 -15.45 -9.02
CA ASN A 172 19.28 -15.33 -9.85
C ASN A 172 19.09 -16.10 -11.15
N GLY A 173 18.73 -15.40 -12.23
CA GLY A 173 18.58 -15.96 -13.58
C GLY A 173 19.85 -15.83 -14.43
N SER A 174 21.04 -15.67 -13.81
CA SER A 174 22.31 -15.56 -14.53
C SER A 174 22.62 -16.81 -15.35
N ALA A 175 23.36 -16.62 -16.42
CA ALA A 175 23.88 -17.68 -17.27
C ALA A 175 25.40 -17.62 -17.32
N THR A 176 26.02 -18.74 -17.71
CA THR A 176 27.45 -18.83 -18.00
C THR A 176 27.61 -19.18 -19.48
N ASP A 177 28.46 -18.42 -20.13
CA ASP A 177 28.90 -18.70 -21.49
C ASP A 177 30.28 -19.35 -21.49
N ALA A 178 30.41 -20.48 -22.27
CA ALA A 178 31.65 -21.25 -22.31
C ALA A 178 32.75 -20.56 -23.13
N ASP A 179 32.35 -19.72 -24.06
CA ASP A 179 33.23 -19.03 -25.01
C ASP A 179 33.58 -17.61 -24.53
N GLY A 180 32.97 -17.15 -23.40
CA GLY A 180 33.21 -15.84 -22.78
C GLY A 180 32.47 -14.70 -23.46
N ASP A 181 31.37 -14.97 -24.12
CA ASP A 181 30.57 -13.98 -24.82
C ASP A 181 29.76 -13.08 -23.85
N SER A 182 29.42 -11.88 -24.31
CA SER A 182 28.61 -10.93 -23.54
C SER A 182 27.16 -11.33 -23.55
N LEU A 183 26.52 -11.34 -22.37
CA LEU A 183 25.13 -11.81 -22.21
C LEU A 183 24.18 -10.64 -21.88
N VAL A 184 22.99 -10.66 -22.52
CA VAL A 184 21.89 -9.73 -22.26
C VAL A 184 20.62 -10.50 -21.97
N TYR A 185 19.99 -10.16 -20.83
CA TYR A 185 18.84 -10.87 -20.29
C TYR A 185 17.54 -10.12 -20.56
N GLU A 186 16.51 -10.84 -21.00
CA GLU A 186 15.18 -10.27 -21.29
C GLU A 186 14.07 -11.23 -20.88
N LEU A 187 12.88 -10.67 -20.58
CA LEU A 187 11.64 -11.44 -20.52
C LEU A 187 11.15 -11.71 -21.94
N PHE A 188 10.54 -12.87 -22.17
CA PHE A 188 9.95 -13.16 -23.46
C PHE A 188 8.63 -13.93 -23.34
N THR A 189 7.77 -13.83 -24.35
CA THR A 189 6.54 -14.62 -24.45
C THR A 189 6.90 -16.03 -24.93
N PRO A 190 6.70 -17.08 -24.13
CA PRO A 190 7.04 -18.46 -24.50
C PRO A 190 6.43 -18.93 -25.82
N PHE A 191 7.12 -19.85 -26.48
CA PHE A 191 6.58 -20.45 -27.67
C PHE A 191 5.48 -21.46 -27.36
N ASP A 192 4.50 -21.51 -28.24
CA ASP A 192 3.54 -22.61 -28.33
C ASP A 192 4.22 -23.81 -28.98
N GLY A 193 3.93 -25.01 -28.52
CA GLY A 193 4.42 -26.27 -29.09
C GLY A 193 3.32 -27.06 -29.78
N LEU A 194 2.20 -26.43 -30.11
CA LEU A 194 1.13 -27.10 -30.87
C LEU A 194 1.61 -27.47 -32.25
N ASN A 195 1.44 -28.76 -32.56
CA ASN A 195 1.66 -29.26 -33.89
C ASN A 195 0.54 -28.79 -34.85
N ALA A 196 0.87 -28.18 -35.96
CA ALA A 196 -0.08 -27.81 -37.00
C ALA A 196 -0.91 -29.01 -37.54
N GLN A 197 -0.51 -30.23 -37.20
CA GLN A 197 -1.23 -31.47 -37.53
C GLN A 197 -2.17 -31.94 -36.41
N CYS A 198 -2.16 -31.35 -35.23
CA CYS A 198 -3.27 -31.45 -34.28
C CYS A 198 -4.33 -30.45 -34.77
N PRO A 199 -5.42 -30.89 -35.43
CA PRO A 199 -6.29 -29.95 -36.11
C PRO A 199 -6.89 -28.97 -35.10
N ILE A 200 -6.53 -27.71 -35.24
CA ILE A 200 -7.46 -26.64 -34.89
C ILE A 200 -8.62 -26.86 -35.83
N ILE A 201 -9.71 -27.41 -35.34
CA ILE A 201 -10.96 -27.46 -36.12
C ILE A 201 -11.34 -25.98 -36.29
N ALA A 202 -10.92 -25.43 -37.43
CA ALA A 202 -11.32 -24.10 -37.85
C ALA A 202 -12.85 -24.08 -37.84
N ASN A 203 -13.44 -23.09 -37.11
CA ASN A 203 -14.86 -22.78 -37.05
C ASN A 203 -15.74 -23.49 -36.00
N ILE A 204 -15.22 -24.01 -34.92
CA ILE A 204 -16.07 -24.23 -33.77
C ILE A 204 -15.70 -23.15 -32.73
N GLN A 205 -16.64 -22.23 -32.44
CA GLN A 205 -16.65 -21.48 -31.20
C GLN A 205 -16.82 -22.47 -30.04
N LEU A 206 -15.74 -23.13 -29.67
CA LEU A 206 -15.69 -23.98 -28.50
C LEU A 206 -15.68 -23.07 -27.27
N GLN A 207 -16.84 -23.02 -26.61
CA GLN A 207 -16.94 -22.62 -25.23
C GLN A 207 -15.84 -23.34 -24.42
N ALA A 208 -15.22 -22.63 -23.51
CA ALA A 208 -14.01 -22.90 -22.73
C ALA A 208 -13.98 -24.21 -21.89
N THR A 209 -14.48 -25.34 -22.34
CA THR A 209 -14.65 -26.52 -21.50
C THR A 209 -14.07 -27.84 -22.01
N ALA A 210 -13.58 -27.95 -23.24
CA ALA A 210 -12.93 -29.20 -23.63
C ALA A 210 -12.07 -29.06 -24.89
N CYS A 211 -10.75 -29.21 -24.77
CA CYS A 211 -10.04 -29.90 -25.80
C CYS A 211 -10.61 -31.34 -25.87
N PRO A 212 -11.13 -31.82 -26.99
CA PRO A 212 -11.72 -33.16 -27.04
C PRO A 212 -10.65 -34.19 -26.64
N ASN A 213 -10.96 -34.98 -25.63
CA ASN A 213 -10.07 -35.90 -24.91
C ASN A 213 -9.39 -36.98 -25.80
N ASN A 214 -9.61 -37.00 -27.10
CA ASN A 214 -9.16 -38.06 -28.01
C ASN A 214 -8.24 -37.62 -29.16
N ILE A 215 -7.88 -36.34 -29.28
CA ILE A 215 -7.09 -35.85 -30.41
C ILE A 215 -5.58 -35.96 -30.16
N PHE A 216 -5.16 -36.00 -28.90
CA PHE A 216 -3.75 -35.93 -28.52
C PHE A 216 -3.00 -37.28 -28.52
N THR A 217 -3.68 -38.40 -28.62
CA THR A 217 -3.04 -39.72 -28.65
C THR A 217 -2.38 -40.08 -30.00
N SER A 218 -2.59 -39.23 -31.01
CA SER A 218 -2.07 -39.45 -32.38
C SER A 218 -1.28 -38.27 -32.97
N CYS A 219 -0.89 -37.29 -32.18
CA CYS A 219 0.04 -36.25 -32.67
C CYS A 219 1.37 -36.92 -32.99
N PRO A 220 1.85 -36.84 -34.27
CA PRO A 220 3.12 -37.48 -34.63
C PRO A 220 4.25 -36.86 -33.82
N ASN A 221 5.13 -37.68 -33.25
CA ASN A 221 6.33 -37.32 -32.52
C ASN A 221 7.39 -36.62 -33.39
N LEU A 222 7.01 -35.87 -34.42
CA LEU A 222 7.91 -35.18 -35.32
C LEU A 222 7.97 -33.70 -34.98
N PRO A 223 9.17 -33.11 -34.81
CA PRO A 223 9.34 -31.72 -34.55
C PRO A 223 8.81 -30.84 -35.69
N ILE A 224 8.09 -29.79 -35.37
CA ILE A 224 7.60 -28.79 -36.31
C ILE A 224 8.72 -27.82 -36.66
N SER A 225 8.69 -27.36 -37.91
CA SER A 225 9.64 -26.36 -38.40
C SER A 225 9.37 -24.97 -37.80
N PRO A 226 10.43 -24.20 -37.53
CA PRO A 226 10.28 -22.77 -37.28
C PRO A 226 9.59 -22.05 -38.46
N PRO A 227 9.02 -20.84 -38.29
CA PRO A 227 8.92 -20.06 -37.03
C PRO A 227 7.81 -20.59 -36.14
N PHE A 228 8.03 -20.51 -34.83
CA PHE A 228 7.07 -20.97 -33.83
C PHE A 228 6.12 -19.86 -33.42
N SER A 229 4.85 -20.18 -33.24
CA SER A 229 3.87 -19.28 -32.63
C SER A 229 4.18 -19.09 -31.16
N SER A 230 3.84 -17.92 -30.62
CA SER A 230 3.89 -17.67 -29.20
C SER A 230 2.56 -18.00 -28.52
N ILE A 231 2.60 -18.31 -27.22
CA ILE A 231 1.40 -18.44 -26.39
C ILE A 231 0.59 -17.14 -26.41
N VAL A 232 -0.70 -17.23 -26.12
CA VAL A 232 -1.59 -16.07 -26.01
C VAL A 232 -1.86 -15.78 -24.53
N TRP A 233 -1.44 -14.60 -24.08
CA TRP A 233 -1.69 -14.18 -22.72
C TRP A 233 -3.19 -13.95 -22.45
N LYS A 234 -3.65 -14.35 -21.28
CA LYS A 234 -4.99 -14.04 -20.78
C LYS A 234 -4.96 -12.68 -20.06
N ALA A 235 -5.81 -11.75 -20.44
CA ALA A 235 -5.88 -10.46 -19.74
C ALA A 235 -6.11 -10.64 -18.23
N PRO A 236 -5.40 -9.88 -17.35
CA PRO A 236 -4.55 -8.72 -17.64
C PRO A 236 -3.06 -9.07 -17.87
N TYR A 237 -2.70 -10.34 -17.98
CA TYR A 237 -1.31 -10.79 -18.11
C TYR A 237 -0.74 -10.47 -19.50
N ASN A 238 0.56 -10.26 -19.54
CA ASN A 238 1.35 -10.02 -20.73
C ASN A 238 2.84 -10.27 -20.44
N GLN A 239 3.71 -10.11 -21.44
CA GLN A 239 5.16 -10.31 -21.28
C GLN A 239 5.79 -9.46 -20.18
N ALA A 240 5.31 -8.24 -19.95
CA ALA A 240 5.83 -7.36 -18.91
C ALA A 240 5.19 -7.64 -17.53
N ASN A 241 4.08 -8.37 -17.48
CA ASN A 241 3.36 -8.71 -16.25
C ASN A 241 2.84 -10.14 -16.30
N MET A 242 3.74 -11.11 -16.18
CA MET A 242 3.39 -12.53 -16.28
C MET A 242 2.77 -13.10 -15.00
N LEU A 243 3.04 -12.50 -13.81
CA LEU A 243 2.64 -13.03 -12.51
C LEU A 243 1.52 -12.24 -11.81
N GLY A 244 1.13 -11.08 -12.35
CA GLY A 244 0.27 -10.14 -11.64
C GLY A 244 0.99 -9.43 -10.49
N GLY A 245 0.26 -8.66 -9.69
CA GLY A 245 0.84 -7.91 -8.57
C GLY A 245 1.89 -6.87 -9.01
N ILE A 246 3.03 -6.81 -8.32
CA ILE A 246 4.18 -6.01 -8.78
C ILE A 246 4.84 -6.76 -9.94
N PRO A 247 4.88 -6.15 -11.15
CA PRO A 247 5.35 -6.82 -12.35
C PRO A 247 6.77 -7.38 -12.24
N MET A 248 6.98 -8.52 -12.87
CA MET A 248 8.29 -9.15 -12.97
C MET A 248 9.25 -8.28 -13.77
N LYS A 249 10.45 -8.08 -13.23
CA LYS A 249 11.56 -7.38 -13.88
C LYS A 249 12.77 -8.28 -13.97
N ILE A 250 13.57 -8.13 -15.02
CA ILE A 250 14.86 -8.76 -15.15
C ILE A 250 15.93 -7.68 -15.39
N ASN A 251 17.03 -7.78 -14.66
CA ASN A 251 18.18 -6.91 -14.92
C ASN A 251 18.90 -7.42 -16.16
N SER A 252 19.00 -6.58 -17.18
CA SER A 252 19.55 -6.95 -18.49
C SER A 252 21.03 -7.35 -18.48
N SER A 253 21.79 -6.92 -17.48
CA SER A 253 23.22 -7.22 -17.39
C SER A 253 23.54 -8.38 -16.45
N THR A 254 22.73 -8.61 -15.40
CA THR A 254 23.02 -9.62 -14.37
C THR A 254 22.07 -10.81 -14.40
N GLY A 255 20.94 -10.70 -15.09
CA GLY A 255 19.90 -11.74 -15.08
C GLY A 255 19.11 -11.82 -13.77
N LEU A 256 19.31 -10.88 -12.82
CA LEU A 256 18.55 -10.86 -11.58
C LEU A 256 17.07 -10.56 -11.85
N ILE A 257 16.19 -11.45 -11.40
CA ILE A 257 14.74 -11.35 -11.55
C ILE A 257 14.12 -10.94 -10.23
N THR A 258 13.15 -10.02 -10.29
CA THR A 258 12.36 -9.58 -9.13
C THR A 258 10.88 -9.54 -9.48
N ALA A 259 10.01 -9.94 -8.54
CA ALA A 259 8.55 -9.86 -8.67
C ALA A 259 7.89 -9.88 -7.28
N THR A 260 6.62 -9.49 -7.20
CA THR A 260 5.77 -9.73 -6.03
C THR A 260 4.39 -10.15 -6.54
N PRO A 261 4.15 -11.45 -6.73
CA PRO A 261 2.84 -11.94 -7.19
C PRO A 261 1.80 -11.74 -6.08
N ASN A 262 0.56 -11.45 -6.47
CA ASN A 262 -0.54 -11.24 -5.52
C ASN A 262 -1.67 -12.29 -5.62
N LEU A 263 -1.56 -13.23 -6.54
CA LEU A 263 -2.54 -14.28 -6.75
C LEU A 263 -1.90 -15.66 -6.68
N GLN A 264 -2.55 -16.57 -5.99
CA GLN A 264 -2.17 -17.97 -5.98
C GLN A 264 -2.58 -18.66 -7.30
N GLY A 265 -1.76 -19.57 -7.79
CA GLY A 265 -2.03 -20.31 -9.02
C GLY A 265 -0.77 -20.78 -9.73
N TYR A 266 -0.97 -21.28 -10.94
CA TYR A 266 0.08 -21.74 -11.85
C TYR A 266 0.27 -20.69 -12.94
N PHE A 267 1.51 -20.31 -13.17
CA PHE A 267 1.86 -19.28 -14.15
C PHE A 267 2.94 -19.81 -15.09
N VAL A 268 2.84 -19.54 -16.36
CA VAL A 268 3.96 -19.72 -17.27
C VAL A 268 4.76 -18.43 -17.36
N ILE A 269 6.09 -18.55 -17.31
CA ILE A 269 7.01 -17.43 -17.49
C ILE A 269 8.11 -17.80 -18.47
N GLY A 270 8.65 -16.80 -19.14
CA GLY A 270 9.72 -16.98 -20.10
C GLY A 270 10.87 -15.99 -19.90
N ILE A 271 12.09 -16.50 -19.89
CA ILE A 271 13.31 -15.72 -19.88
C ILE A 271 14.19 -16.11 -21.04
N LYS A 272 14.86 -15.14 -21.64
CA LYS A 272 15.85 -15.39 -22.69
C LYS A 272 17.16 -14.69 -22.41
N VAL A 273 18.23 -15.28 -22.85
CA VAL A 273 19.60 -14.78 -22.80
C VAL A 273 20.08 -14.61 -24.23
N LYS A 274 20.40 -13.42 -24.63
CA LYS A 274 21.03 -13.06 -25.88
C LYS A 274 22.54 -13.06 -25.73
N GLU A 275 23.24 -13.54 -26.71
CA GLU A 275 24.68 -13.72 -26.74
C GLU A 275 25.31 -12.82 -27.80
N TYR A 276 26.40 -12.13 -27.43
CA TYR A 276 27.08 -11.18 -28.28
C TYR A 276 28.62 -11.36 -28.18
N ARG A 277 29.28 -11.53 -29.32
CA ARG A 277 30.75 -11.55 -29.45
C ARG A 277 31.21 -10.28 -30.15
N HIS A 278 32.00 -9.46 -29.48
CA HIS A 278 32.47 -8.15 -29.98
C HIS A 278 31.33 -7.25 -30.52
N GLY A 279 30.16 -7.30 -29.89
CA GLY A 279 28.96 -6.55 -30.28
C GLY A 279 28.12 -7.17 -31.40
N VAL A 280 28.55 -8.29 -31.97
CA VAL A 280 27.81 -9.06 -32.99
C VAL A 280 26.90 -10.07 -32.29
N PHE A 281 25.62 -10.07 -32.64
CA PHE A 281 24.64 -11.02 -32.12
C PHE A 281 24.91 -12.43 -32.67
N LEU A 282 25.08 -13.40 -31.76
CA LEU A 282 25.34 -14.81 -32.13
C LEU A 282 24.08 -15.67 -32.07
N GLY A 283 23.26 -15.46 -31.04
CA GLY A 283 22.10 -16.30 -30.82
C GLY A 283 21.38 -15.97 -29.51
N GLU A 284 20.38 -16.77 -29.21
CA GLU A 284 19.63 -16.64 -27.96
C GLU A 284 19.26 -18.00 -27.37
N THR A 285 19.41 -18.13 -26.05
CA THR A 285 18.91 -19.27 -25.27
C THR A 285 17.61 -18.86 -24.59
N LYS A 286 16.61 -19.72 -24.66
CA LYS A 286 15.28 -19.50 -24.10
C LYS A 286 14.96 -20.55 -23.06
N ARG A 287 14.48 -20.12 -21.92
CA ARG A 287 13.92 -20.97 -20.87
C ARG A 287 12.48 -20.60 -20.64
N ASP A 288 11.64 -21.59 -20.70
CA ASP A 288 10.20 -21.52 -20.47
C ASP A 288 9.88 -22.45 -19.30
N PHE A 289 9.18 -21.95 -18.29
CA PHE A 289 8.83 -22.75 -17.14
C PHE A 289 7.53 -22.32 -16.47
N GLN A 290 6.89 -23.27 -15.79
CA GLN A 290 5.76 -23.05 -14.93
C GLN A 290 6.25 -22.71 -13.52
N LEU A 291 5.70 -21.62 -12.96
CA LEU A 291 5.91 -21.22 -11.59
C LEU A 291 4.61 -21.37 -10.80
N ILE A 292 4.69 -21.94 -9.60
CA ILE A 292 3.54 -22.04 -8.70
C ILE A 292 3.62 -20.91 -7.69
N VAL A 293 2.53 -20.15 -7.58
CA VAL A 293 2.37 -19.14 -6.51
C VAL A 293 1.43 -19.71 -5.47
N LYS A 294 1.89 -19.81 -4.24
CA LYS A 294 1.15 -20.38 -3.09
C LYS A 294 1.04 -19.37 -1.95
N SER A 295 0.08 -19.58 -1.06
CA SER A 295 0.12 -18.96 0.26
C SER A 295 1.25 -19.59 1.08
N CYS A 296 2.08 -18.76 1.67
CA CYS A 296 3.18 -19.21 2.51
C CYS A 296 3.00 -18.63 3.92
N PRO A 297 2.24 -19.28 4.77
CA PRO A 297 2.04 -18.82 6.14
C PRO A 297 3.39 -18.78 6.88
N SER A 298 3.63 -17.70 7.60
CA SER A 298 4.77 -17.58 8.50
C SER A 298 4.63 -18.58 9.63
N MET A 299 5.75 -19.12 10.10
CA MET A 299 5.77 -20.01 11.28
C MET A 299 5.35 -19.30 12.55
N VAL A 300 5.42 -17.97 12.58
CA VAL A 300 5.01 -17.12 13.70
C VAL A 300 4.44 -15.82 13.19
N VAL A 301 3.40 -15.34 13.84
CA VAL A 301 2.81 -14.01 13.64
C VAL A 301 2.68 -13.36 15.00
N ALA A 302 3.39 -12.27 15.23
CA ALA A 302 3.30 -11.49 16.44
C ALA A 302 2.02 -10.65 16.43
N ALA A 303 1.25 -10.69 17.50
CA ALA A 303 0.05 -9.91 17.67
C ALA A 303 -0.10 -9.47 19.14
N ALA A 304 0.30 -8.24 19.43
CA ALA A 304 -0.01 -7.60 20.69
C ALA A 304 -1.35 -6.88 20.54
N GLN A 305 -2.25 -7.10 21.44
CA GLN A 305 -3.43 -6.25 21.54
C GLN A 305 -2.99 -4.98 22.27
N ALA A 306 -3.18 -3.83 21.64
CA ALA A 306 -3.03 -2.55 22.32
C ALA A 306 -4.05 -2.54 23.48
N PRO A 307 -3.62 -2.34 24.72
CA PRO A 307 -4.57 -2.11 25.80
C PRO A 307 -5.45 -0.94 25.43
N GLU A 308 -6.73 -1.02 25.76
CA GLU A 308 -7.61 0.14 25.70
C GLU A 308 -6.94 1.27 26.49
N ILE A 309 -7.14 2.50 26.06
CA ILE A 309 -6.61 3.67 26.77
C ILE A 309 -7.19 3.66 28.18
N ILE A 310 -6.34 3.56 29.19
CA ILE A 310 -6.74 3.46 30.58
C ILE A 310 -6.23 4.69 31.31
N CYS A 311 -7.11 5.36 32.01
CA CYS A 311 -6.75 6.43 32.94
C CYS A 311 -6.93 5.97 34.39
N GLY A 312 -6.23 6.63 35.31
CA GLY A 312 -6.28 6.33 36.74
C GLY A 312 -5.31 5.22 37.17
N THR A 313 -4.49 4.70 36.27
CA THR A 313 -3.42 3.77 36.61
C THR A 313 -2.27 3.85 35.60
N THR A 314 -1.05 3.63 36.08
CA THR A 314 0.15 3.49 35.24
C THR A 314 0.56 2.04 35.06
N SER A 315 -0.17 1.09 35.67
CA SER A 315 0.08 -0.34 35.57
C SER A 315 -0.81 -0.96 34.49
N ILE A 316 -0.18 -1.42 33.41
CA ILE A 316 -0.85 -1.89 32.18
C ILE A 316 -0.63 -3.39 32.01
N TYR A 317 -1.72 -4.11 31.83
CA TYR A 317 -1.71 -5.52 31.45
C TYR A 317 -1.69 -5.64 29.91
N PHE A 318 -0.74 -6.41 29.39
CA PHE A 318 -0.58 -6.65 27.95
C PHE A 318 -1.12 -8.01 27.57
N SER A 319 -2.08 -8.05 26.65
CA SER A 319 -2.57 -9.28 26.05
C SER A 319 -1.80 -9.61 24.78
N ASN A 320 -1.63 -10.90 24.54
CA ASN A 320 -0.83 -11.44 23.46
C ASN A 320 -1.67 -12.45 22.67
N ASN A 321 -1.92 -12.13 21.41
CA ASN A 321 -2.67 -12.96 20.46
C ASN A 321 -1.78 -13.53 19.37
N SER A 322 -0.46 -13.58 19.61
CA SER A 322 0.49 -14.16 18.66
C SER A 322 0.16 -15.61 18.37
N THR A 323 0.28 -15.99 17.10
CA THR A 323 0.02 -17.33 16.61
C THR A 323 1.25 -17.92 15.95
N GLY A 324 1.38 -19.23 15.95
CA GLY A 324 2.48 -19.91 15.28
C GLY A 324 2.46 -21.41 15.39
N ASN A 325 3.32 -22.05 14.61
CA ASN A 325 3.51 -23.49 14.62
C ASN A 325 4.66 -23.88 15.55
N GLY A 326 4.34 -24.56 16.64
CA GLY A 326 5.28 -24.97 17.68
C GLY A 326 5.15 -24.12 18.96
N GLY A 327 6.04 -24.34 19.93
CA GLY A 327 6.11 -23.50 21.13
C GLY A 327 6.56 -22.09 20.78
N LEU A 328 5.88 -21.08 21.32
CA LEU A 328 6.25 -19.68 21.14
C LEU A 328 6.98 -19.15 22.37
N GLY A 329 8.03 -18.37 22.14
CA GLY A 329 8.69 -17.51 23.10
C GLY A 329 8.43 -16.06 22.78
N TYR A 330 8.56 -15.19 23.78
CA TYR A 330 8.20 -13.79 23.69
C TYR A 330 9.29 -12.91 24.27
N ASN A 331 9.52 -11.76 23.64
CA ASN A 331 10.35 -10.68 24.15
C ASN A 331 9.57 -9.38 24.02
N TRP A 332 9.17 -8.84 25.16
CA TRP A 332 8.56 -7.53 25.25
C TRP A 332 9.62 -6.47 25.55
N ASN A 333 9.45 -5.32 24.96
CA ASN A 333 10.08 -4.06 25.37
C ASN A 333 8.96 -3.03 25.52
N PHE A 334 8.83 -2.43 26.70
CA PHE A 334 7.73 -1.53 27.01
C PHE A 334 8.01 -0.08 26.62
N GLY A 335 9.21 0.21 26.07
CA GLY A 335 9.58 1.50 25.53
C GLY A 335 9.70 2.61 26.59
N ASP A 336 9.99 2.25 27.84
CA ASP A 336 10.19 3.20 28.94
C ASP A 336 11.64 3.73 28.91
N PRO A 337 11.86 5.01 28.52
CA PRO A 337 13.21 5.56 28.40
C PRO A 337 13.89 5.81 29.76
N THR A 338 13.15 5.65 30.86
CA THR A 338 13.67 5.93 32.21
C THR A 338 14.45 4.75 32.81
N THR A 339 14.33 3.57 32.20
CA THR A 339 14.97 2.33 32.67
C THR A 339 15.41 1.45 31.52
N GLN A 340 16.36 0.56 31.78
CA GLN A 340 16.75 -0.52 30.85
C GLN A 340 16.15 -1.87 31.25
N SER A 341 15.35 -1.91 32.31
CA SER A 341 14.66 -3.10 32.80
C SER A 341 13.19 -3.16 32.34
N ASP A 342 12.87 -2.47 31.26
CA ASP A 342 11.55 -2.39 30.65
C ASP A 342 11.26 -3.55 29.70
N THR A 343 11.65 -4.77 30.07
CA THR A 343 11.49 -5.96 29.25
C THR A 343 10.77 -7.10 29.99
N SER A 344 10.17 -8.01 29.25
CA SER A 344 9.56 -9.23 29.79
C SER A 344 9.59 -10.38 28.79
N HIS A 345 9.65 -11.62 29.30
CA HIS A 345 9.53 -12.84 28.51
C HIS A 345 8.21 -13.59 28.77
N LEU A 346 7.34 -13.03 29.60
CA LEU A 346 6.04 -13.61 29.87
C LEU A 346 5.12 -13.50 28.65
N ALA A 347 4.21 -14.46 28.51
CA ALA A 347 3.23 -14.41 27.42
C ALA A 347 2.32 -13.17 27.55
N THR A 348 1.87 -12.90 28.77
CA THR A 348 0.96 -11.78 29.10
C THR A 348 1.49 -11.03 30.31
N PRO A 349 2.44 -10.11 30.12
CA PRO A 349 3.04 -9.35 31.22
C PRO A 349 2.14 -8.20 31.69
N THR A 350 2.41 -7.75 32.93
CA THR A 350 1.98 -6.46 33.44
C THR A 350 3.23 -5.59 33.61
N TYR A 351 3.17 -4.33 33.16
CA TYR A 351 4.24 -3.37 33.32
C TYR A 351 3.70 -2.07 33.93
N THR A 352 4.45 -1.48 34.85
CA THR A 352 4.07 -0.21 35.53
C THR A 352 5.04 0.89 35.11
N TYR A 353 4.52 1.87 34.41
CA TYR A 353 5.27 3.05 33.99
C TYR A 353 5.46 4.02 35.15
N ALA A 354 6.64 4.62 35.25
CA ALA A 354 6.93 5.60 36.28
C ALA A 354 6.26 6.96 36.01
N ASN A 355 6.04 7.30 34.75
CA ASN A 355 5.50 8.58 34.33
C ASN A 355 4.31 8.41 33.37
N ASN A 356 3.48 9.45 33.31
CA ASN A 356 2.47 9.56 32.25
C ASN A 356 3.16 9.80 30.91
N GLY A 357 2.58 9.27 29.82
CA GLY A 357 3.15 9.46 28.50
C GLY A 357 2.63 8.48 27.46
N SER A 358 3.18 8.58 26.25
CA SER A 358 2.95 7.61 25.18
C SER A 358 4.21 6.79 24.96
N TYR A 359 4.08 5.49 25.04
CA TYR A 359 5.15 4.53 25.00
C TYR A 359 5.01 3.63 23.77
N SER A 360 6.13 3.40 23.07
CA SER A 360 6.18 2.49 21.93
C SER A 360 6.53 1.09 22.40
N VAL A 361 5.53 0.25 22.59
CA VAL A 361 5.68 -1.11 23.10
C VAL A 361 5.91 -2.06 21.94
N THR A 362 6.97 -2.84 22.03
CA THR A 362 7.33 -3.83 21.00
C THR A 362 7.24 -5.24 21.56
N LEU A 363 6.53 -6.11 20.84
CA LEU A 363 6.51 -7.56 21.07
C LEU A 363 7.23 -8.26 19.94
N ILE A 364 8.25 -9.06 20.28
CA ILE A 364 8.85 -10.04 19.40
C ILE A 364 8.36 -11.41 19.82
N ALA A 365 7.62 -12.09 18.94
CA ALA A 365 7.25 -13.49 19.09
C ALA A 365 8.20 -14.36 18.25
N TYR A 366 8.68 -15.47 18.77
CA TYR A 366 9.59 -16.38 18.07
C TYR A 366 9.27 -17.83 18.37
N VAL A 367 9.66 -18.71 17.44
CA VAL A 367 9.50 -20.17 17.62
C VAL A 367 10.65 -20.69 18.50
N THR A 368 10.34 -21.32 19.65
CA THR A 368 11.34 -21.68 20.67
C THR A 368 12.44 -22.63 20.17
N ASN A 369 12.10 -23.57 19.28
CA ASN A 369 13.08 -24.48 18.67
C ASN A 369 13.74 -23.94 17.40
N LYS A 370 13.34 -22.74 16.94
CA LYS A 370 13.91 -22.01 15.80
C LYS A 370 13.88 -20.49 16.08
N PRO A 371 14.73 -19.96 16.98
CA PRO A 371 14.65 -18.57 17.42
C PRO A 371 14.91 -17.52 16.32
N THR A 372 15.49 -17.95 15.18
CA THR A 372 15.63 -17.12 13.99
C THR A 372 14.29 -16.81 13.32
N CYS A 373 13.29 -17.68 13.52
CA CYS A 373 11.92 -17.48 13.04
C CYS A 373 11.15 -16.64 14.05
N LYS A 374 11.12 -15.35 13.81
CA LYS A 374 10.50 -14.36 14.67
C LYS A 374 9.70 -13.36 13.85
N ASP A 375 8.71 -12.79 14.48
CA ASP A 375 7.93 -11.67 13.97
C ASP A 375 7.83 -10.59 15.03
N THR A 376 7.59 -9.36 14.63
CA THR A 376 7.63 -8.21 15.52
C THR A 376 6.42 -7.32 15.26
N VAL A 377 5.72 -6.95 16.31
CA VAL A 377 4.66 -5.97 16.29
C VAL A 377 4.97 -4.85 17.27
N THR A 378 4.68 -3.62 16.86
CA THR A 378 4.83 -2.43 17.72
C THR A 378 3.47 -1.77 17.86
N THR A 379 3.11 -1.40 19.08
CA THR A 379 1.88 -0.69 19.42
C THR A 379 2.20 0.51 20.30
N ILE A 380 1.37 1.55 20.23
CA ILE A 380 1.49 2.71 21.12
C ILE A 380 0.52 2.52 22.28
N VAL A 381 1.03 2.72 23.49
CA VAL A 381 0.26 2.66 24.73
C VAL A 381 0.26 4.05 25.36
N ALA A 382 -0.91 4.59 25.59
CA ALA A 382 -1.07 5.84 26.31
C ALA A 382 -1.35 5.57 27.80
N VAL A 383 -0.50 6.09 28.65
CA VAL A 383 -0.55 5.92 30.10
C VAL A 383 -0.84 7.24 30.77
N SER A 384 -1.89 7.28 31.58
CA SER A 384 -2.23 8.44 32.41
C SER A 384 -2.70 7.98 33.77
N ASN A 385 -2.05 8.43 34.84
CA ASN A 385 -2.50 8.17 36.20
C ASN A 385 -3.69 9.05 36.61
N GLU A 386 -3.91 10.14 35.89
CA GLU A 386 -5.00 11.09 36.16
C GLU A 386 -5.47 11.70 34.83
N PHE A 387 -6.77 11.73 34.64
CA PHE A 387 -7.43 12.45 33.55
C PHE A 387 -8.23 13.59 34.18
N LYS A 388 -7.70 14.81 34.10
CA LYS A 388 -8.28 15.98 34.75
C LYS A 388 -8.36 17.14 33.79
N SER A 389 -9.50 17.76 33.77
CA SER A 389 -9.76 18.97 32.99
C SER A 389 -9.87 20.21 33.89
N THR A 390 -9.54 21.35 33.34
CA THR A 390 -9.75 22.66 33.93
C THR A 390 -10.47 23.55 32.93
N ILE A 391 -11.23 24.51 33.45
CA ILE A 391 -11.92 25.50 32.63
C ILE A 391 -11.51 26.90 33.02
N SER A 392 -11.53 27.77 32.03
CA SER A 392 -11.48 29.21 32.21
C SER A 392 -12.52 29.86 31.31
N TYR A 393 -12.95 31.05 31.71
CA TYR A 393 -13.89 31.82 30.90
C TYR A 393 -13.54 33.30 30.92
N THR A 394 -13.90 34.01 29.86
CA THR A 394 -13.70 35.45 29.71
C THR A 394 -14.95 36.04 29.08
N PRO A 395 -15.63 36.98 29.76
CA PRO A 395 -16.69 37.77 29.15
C PRO A 395 -16.13 38.53 27.93
N MET A 396 -16.85 38.51 26.83
CA MET A 396 -16.45 39.26 25.62
C MET A 396 -16.94 40.69 25.76
N ALA A 397 -16.02 41.64 25.65
CA ALA A 397 -16.34 43.05 25.66
C ALA A 397 -17.28 43.40 24.49
N CYS A 398 -18.29 44.25 24.73
CA CYS A 398 -19.25 44.77 23.75
C CYS A 398 -20.11 43.73 23.00
N SER A 399 -20.13 42.50 23.42
CA SER A 399 -21.05 41.50 22.89
C SER A 399 -22.04 41.09 23.99
N ASN A 400 -23.32 41.38 23.72
CA ASN A 400 -24.41 41.14 24.69
C ASN A 400 -24.29 39.76 25.35
N ASN A 401 -23.93 39.74 26.64
CA ASN A 401 -23.91 38.55 27.46
C ASN A 401 -23.13 37.36 26.87
N THR A 402 -22.11 37.64 26.05
CA THR A 402 -21.32 36.60 25.39
C THR A 402 -20.07 36.28 26.18
N VAL A 403 -19.81 35.02 26.37
CA VAL A 403 -18.68 34.51 27.15
C VAL A 403 -17.88 33.52 26.28
N LYS A 404 -16.58 33.71 26.23
CA LYS A 404 -15.64 32.75 25.65
C LYS A 404 -15.18 31.79 26.72
N PHE A 405 -15.34 30.52 26.49
CA PHE A 405 -14.87 29.43 27.34
C PHE A 405 -13.62 28.80 26.77
N SER A 406 -12.78 28.29 27.64
CA SER A 406 -11.60 27.52 27.26
C SER A 406 -11.44 26.36 28.22
N SER A 407 -11.13 25.19 27.70
CA SER A 407 -10.80 24.02 28.50
C SER A 407 -9.37 23.55 28.23
N PHE A 408 -8.73 23.10 29.30
CA PHE A 408 -7.41 22.48 29.23
C PHE A 408 -7.47 21.13 29.96
N ILE A 409 -6.80 20.13 29.40
CA ILE A 409 -6.69 18.80 29.99
C ILE A 409 -5.24 18.59 30.41
N GLU A 410 -5.01 18.29 31.66
CA GLU A 410 -3.72 17.88 32.18
C GLU A 410 -3.45 16.45 31.72
N ASN A 411 -2.24 16.20 31.18
CA ASN A 411 -1.76 14.89 30.72
C ASN A 411 -2.73 14.16 29.75
N PRO A 412 -3.06 14.76 28.60
CA PRO A 412 -3.95 14.10 27.65
C PRO A 412 -3.32 12.78 27.18
N PRO A 413 -4.08 11.68 27.16
CA PRO A 413 -3.56 10.35 26.82
C PRO A 413 -3.35 10.17 25.31
N GLY A 414 -2.52 10.96 24.66
CA GLY A 414 -2.09 10.77 23.27
C GLY A 414 -3.17 10.69 22.18
N THR A 415 -4.45 10.85 22.54
CA THR A 415 -5.61 10.78 21.64
C THR A 415 -6.44 12.06 21.75
N THR A 416 -7.32 12.29 20.78
CA THR A 416 -8.16 13.49 20.74
C THR A 416 -9.34 13.35 21.71
N PRO A 417 -9.38 14.11 22.83
CA PRO A 417 -10.53 14.13 23.73
C PRO A 417 -11.78 14.71 23.04
N LYS A 418 -12.94 14.51 23.68
CA LYS A 418 -14.22 15.10 23.35
C LYS A 418 -14.72 15.95 24.51
N TRP A 419 -15.53 16.95 24.22
CA TRP A 419 -16.09 17.90 25.16
C TRP A 419 -17.60 17.93 25.09
N ASN A 420 -18.27 18.02 26.23
CA ASN A 420 -19.70 18.28 26.33
C ASN A 420 -19.90 19.40 27.36
N TRP A 421 -20.15 20.59 26.87
CA TRP A 421 -20.47 21.75 27.67
C TRP A 421 -21.98 21.84 27.90
N SER A 422 -22.32 22.28 29.10
CA SER A 422 -23.65 22.83 29.44
C SER A 422 -23.46 24.19 30.05
N PHE A 423 -24.12 25.19 29.53
CA PHE A 423 -23.93 26.59 29.95
C PHE A 423 -24.92 27.06 31.04
N GLY A 424 -25.84 26.19 31.45
CA GLY A 424 -26.77 26.47 32.55
C GLY A 424 -28.05 27.24 32.14
N ASP A 425 -28.17 27.63 30.88
CA ASP A 425 -29.36 28.26 30.28
C ASP A 425 -30.09 27.32 29.30
N GLY A 426 -29.63 26.06 29.18
CA GLY A 426 -30.10 25.08 28.23
C GLY A 426 -29.21 24.98 26.98
N GLY A 427 -28.28 25.89 26.77
CA GLY A 427 -27.29 25.85 25.71
C GLY A 427 -26.21 24.80 25.97
N THR A 428 -25.69 24.19 24.88
CA THR A 428 -24.65 23.16 24.93
C THR A 428 -23.63 23.37 23.80
N SER A 429 -22.41 22.81 23.94
CA SER A 429 -21.39 22.78 22.90
C SER A 429 -20.51 21.55 23.02
N SER A 430 -19.94 21.09 21.88
CA SER A 430 -18.94 20.02 21.80
C SER A 430 -17.55 20.54 21.42
N GLU A 431 -17.37 21.81 21.27
CA GLU A 431 -16.07 22.43 20.96
C GLU A 431 -15.17 22.49 22.19
N GLN A 432 -13.86 22.46 22.02
CA GLN A 432 -12.92 22.62 23.13
C GLN A 432 -13.01 24.00 23.76
N ASN A 433 -13.12 25.05 22.95
CA ASN A 433 -13.11 26.44 23.37
C ASN A 433 -14.32 27.18 22.77
N PRO A 434 -15.54 26.92 23.27
CA PRO A 434 -16.75 27.50 22.69
C PRO A 434 -16.94 28.96 23.06
N ILE A 435 -17.70 29.65 22.23
CA ILE A 435 -18.26 30.96 22.52
C ILE A 435 -19.75 30.77 22.72
N HIS A 436 -20.31 31.25 23.85
CA HIS A 436 -21.73 31.14 24.13
C HIS A 436 -22.33 32.51 24.49
N GLN A 437 -23.51 32.79 23.92
CA GLN A 437 -24.26 33.98 24.18
C GLN A 437 -25.46 33.65 25.07
N TYR A 438 -25.50 34.25 26.27
CA TYR A 438 -26.61 34.08 27.19
C TYR A 438 -27.78 35.01 26.85
N PRO A 439 -29.03 34.57 27.11
CA PRO A 439 -30.22 35.37 26.81
C PRO A 439 -30.35 36.64 27.65
N SER A 440 -29.75 36.65 28.84
CA SER A 440 -29.74 37.80 29.75
C SER A 440 -28.51 37.74 30.67
N GLY A 441 -28.23 38.83 31.36
CA GLY A 441 -27.32 38.79 32.50
C GLY A 441 -27.92 37.96 33.64
N GLY A 442 -27.07 37.40 34.47
CA GLY A 442 -27.47 36.57 35.61
C GLY A 442 -26.42 35.56 36.01
N SER A 443 -26.79 34.71 36.93
CA SER A 443 -25.95 33.66 37.48
C SER A 443 -26.28 32.34 36.78
N PHE A 444 -25.29 31.72 36.11
CA PHE A 444 -25.46 30.48 35.35
C PHE A 444 -24.53 29.40 35.90
N SER A 445 -25.06 28.19 36.01
CA SER A 445 -24.31 27.02 36.48
C SER A 445 -23.79 26.25 35.27
N ILE A 446 -22.51 26.41 34.96
CA ILE A 446 -21.86 25.72 33.85
C ILE A 446 -21.29 24.37 34.28
N SER A 447 -21.28 23.42 33.39
CA SER A 447 -20.61 22.13 33.57
C SER A 447 -19.90 21.70 32.29
N LEU A 448 -18.83 20.94 32.46
CA LEU A 448 -18.08 20.36 31.36
C LEU A 448 -17.83 18.88 31.66
N ILE A 449 -18.15 18.02 30.69
CA ILE A 449 -17.72 16.62 30.66
C ILE A 449 -16.68 16.52 29.57
N THR A 450 -15.48 16.08 29.93
CA THR A 450 -14.42 15.72 28.97
C THR A 450 -14.20 14.22 29.01
N PHE A 451 -14.03 13.60 27.87
CA PHE A 451 -13.82 12.16 27.80
C PHE A 451 -13.02 11.76 26.55
N VAL A 452 -12.36 10.61 26.62
CA VAL A 452 -11.74 9.96 25.46
C VAL A 452 -12.66 8.82 24.99
N PRO A 453 -13.14 8.84 23.74
CA PRO A 453 -13.94 7.74 23.21
C PRO A 453 -13.20 6.39 23.28
N ASN A 454 -13.92 5.32 23.56
CA ASN A 454 -13.39 3.95 23.63
C ASN A 454 -12.23 3.77 24.63
N SER A 455 -12.25 4.52 25.73
CA SER A 455 -11.29 4.39 26.81
C SER A 455 -11.96 3.94 28.11
N ILE A 456 -11.16 3.41 29.02
CA ILE A 456 -11.60 3.05 30.36
C ILE A 456 -11.15 4.14 31.32
N ASN A 457 -12.09 4.69 32.09
CA ASN A 457 -11.86 5.73 33.12
C ASN A 457 -11.25 7.06 32.65
N CYS A 458 -11.18 7.31 31.33
CA CYS A 458 -10.72 8.60 30.81
C CYS A 458 -11.91 9.56 30.62
N GLN A 459 -12.56 9.90 31.72
CA GLN A 459 -13.62 10.90 31.77
C GLN A 459 -13.43 11.74 33.00
N ASP A 460 -13.58 13.04 32.84
CA ASP A 460 -13.65 14.00 33.94
C ASP A 460 -14.93 14.84 33.82
N THR A 461 -15.52 15.16 34.98
CA THR A 461 -16.74 15.93 35.04
C THR A 461 -16.52 17.10 35.98
N LEU A 462 -16.40 18.28 35.42
CA LEU A 462 -16.44 19.54 36.17
C LEU A 462 -17.91 19.93 36.35
N SER A 463 -18.43 19.68 37.54
CA SER A 463 -19.82 19.96 37.85
C SER A 463 -19.99 21.38 38.38
N ALA A 464 -21.05 22.03 37.94
CA ALA A 464 -21.73 23.19 38.53
C ALA A 464 -20.80 24.33 38.98
N GLN A 465 -19.96 24.87 38.10
CA GLN A 465 -19.28 26.12 38.34
C GLN A 465 -20.22 27.30 38.07
N THR A 466 -20.50 28.13 39.06
CA THR A 466 -21.35 29.32 38.87
C THR A 466 -20.53 30.44 38.27
N ILE A 467 -21.00 30.99 37.18
CA ILE A 467 -20.45 32.21 36.56
C ILE A 467 -21.47 33.33 36.62
N GLU A 468 -20.98 34.53 36.81
CA GLU A 468 -21.79 35.75 36.77
C GLU A 468 -21.64 36.39 35.40
N VAL A 469 -22.71 36.40 34.62
CA VAL A 469 -22.80 37.11 33.35
C VAL A 469 -23.38 38.49 33.62
N THR A 470 -22.52 39.49 33.65
CA THR A 470 -22.99 40.88 33.80
C THR A 470 -23.48 41.39 32.45
N PRO A 471 -24.69 41.97 32.38
CA PRO A 471 -25.14 42.62 31.18
C PRO A 471 -24.10 43.67 30.79
N THR A 472 -23.54 43.57 29.59
CA THR A 472 -22.78 44.68 29.03
C THR A 472 -23.77 45.77 28.72
N GLU A 473 -23.65 46.93 29.38
CA GLU A 473 -24.49 48.07 29.03
C GLU A 473 -24.34 48.37 27.54
N GLU A 474 -25.47 48.33 26.80
CA GLU A 474 -25.46 48.77 25.41
C GLU A 474 -24.98 50.22 25.36
N PHE A 475 -24.08 50.53 24.42
CA PHE A 475 -23.74 51.93 24.18
C PHE A 475 -25.01 52.68 23.74
N TYR A 476 -25.21 53.84 24.29
CA TYR A 476 -26.35 54.71 23.98
C TYR A 476 -25.84 55.98 23.30
N ILE A 477 -26.45 56.32 22.16
CA ILE A 477 -26.22 57.57 21.43
C ILE A 477 -27.53 58.35 21.50
N PRO A 478 -27.55 59.50 22.20
CA PRO A 478 -28.76 60.32 22.27
C PRO A 478 -29.21 60.77 20.87
N ASN A 479 -30.52 60.84 20.65
CA ASN A 479 -31.08 61.39 19.43
C ASN A 479 -31.40 62.86 19.49
N THR A 480 -31.26 63.48 20.73
CA THR A 480 -31.50 64.88 20.98
C THR A 480 -30.59 65.33 22.13
N PHE A 481 -30.10 66.55 22.09
CA PHE A 481 -29.38 67.18 23.20
C PHE A 481 -29.67 68.69 23.24
N THR A 482 -29.47 69.26 24.44
CA THR A 482 -29.86 70.64 24.79
C THR A 482 -28.71 71.34 25.48
N PRO A 483 -27.75 71.90 24.75
CA PRO A 483 -26.60 72.61 25.36
C PRO A 483 -27.02 74.01 25.92
N ASN A 484 -27.73 74.04 27.07
CA ASN A 484 -28.23 75.19 27.70
C ASN A 484 -27.49 75.54 29.00
N GLY A 485 -26.51 74.70 29.41
CA GLY A 485 -25.68 74.89 30.61
C GLY A 485 -26.30 74.48 31.91
N ASP A 486 -27.38 73.72 31.90
CA ASP A 486 -28.06 73.23 33.10
C ASP A 486 -27.47 71.95 33.72
N GLY A 487 -26.45 71.36 33.03
CA GLY A 487 -25.78 70.13 33.48
C GLY A 487 -26.45 68.84 32.92
N TYR A 488 -27.58 68.94 32.23
CA TYR A 488 -28.30 67.78 31.64
C TYR A 488 -28.32 67.87 30.11
N ASN A 489 -27.81 66.82 29.47
CA ASN A 489 -27.76 66.72 28.01
C ASN A 489 -27.06 67.88 27.29
N ASP A 490 -26.16 68.59 27.98
CA ASP A 490 -25.37 69.68 27.40
C ASP A 490 -24.35 69.21 26.33
N LEU A 491 -23.96 67.93 26.40
CA LEU A 491 -23.01 67.34 25.47
C LEU A 491 -23.64 66.17 24.72
N PHE A 492 -23.51 66.22 23.40
CA PHE A 492 -23.81 65.09 22.54
C PHE A 492 -22.62 64.16 22.50
N ARG A 493 -22.70 63.05 23.22
CA ARG A 493 -21.63 62.04 23.32
C ARG A 493 -22.21 60.63 23.37
N VAL A 494 -21.38 59.66 22.98
CA VAL A 494 -21.66 58.26 23.19
C VAL A 494 -21.57 57.93 24.68
N ARG A 495 -22.55 57.21 25.22
CA ARG A 495 -22.58 56.79 26.62
C ARG A 495 -22.51 55.26 26.69
N GLY A 496 -21.90 54.70 27.70
CA GLY A 496 -21.72 53.26 27.93
C GLY A 496 -20.26 52.86 27.94
N ILE A 497 -19.89 51.84 27.21
CA ILE A 497 -18.72 51.01 27.31
C ILE A 497 -17.37 51.72 27.05
N THR A 498 -16.28 51.13 27.61
CA THR A 498 -14.89 51.51 27.34
C THR A 498 -14.45 50.90 26.01
N TYR A 499 -13.83 51.67 25.15
CA TYR A 499 -13.37 51.28 23.81
C TYR A 499 -11.84 51.31 23.74
N SER A 500 -11.26 50.35 23.02
CA SER A 500 -9.84 50.34 22.63
C SER A 500 -9.55 51.26 21.45
N VAL A 501 -10.51 51.36 20.52
CA VAL A 501 -10.49 52.30 19.41
C VAL A 501 -11.82 53.03 19.40
N PHE A 502 -11.78 54.34 19.27
CA PHE A 502 -12.96 55.20 19.24
C PHE A 502 -12.74 56.36 18.30
N TYR A 503 -13.71 56.58 17.41
CA TYR A 503 -13.80 57.77 16.57
C TYR A 503 -15.27 58.15 16.45
N PHE A 504 -15.58 59.34 16.88
CA PHE A 504 -16.94 59.87 16.84
C PHE A 504 -16.90 61.27 16.15
N ALA A 505 -17.77 61.44 15.16
CA ALA A 505 -17.82 62.65 14.35
C ALA A 505 -19.25 63.13 14.11
N VAL A 506 -19.45 64.46 14.07
CA VAL A 506 -20.74 65.11 13.82
C VAL A 506 -20.63 65.97 12.60
N TYR A 507 -21.63 65.94 11.75
CA TYR A 507 -21.70 66.65 10.47
C TYR A 507 -22.98 67.51 10.39
N ASN A 508 -22.89 68.68 9.79
CA ASN A 508 -24.07 69.46 9.47
C ASN A 508 -24.84 68.89 8.27
N ARG A 509 -26.00 69.47 7.93
CA ARG A 509 -26.85 69.06 6.80
C ARG A 509 -26.17 69.12 5.43
N TRP A 510 -25.06 69.80 5.32
CA TRP A 510 -24.29 69.98 4.09
C TRP A 510 -23.10 68.99 3.98
N GLY A 511 -22.93 68.15 5.03
CA GLY A 511 -21.84 67.15 5.10
C GLY A 511 -20.51 67.75 5.58
N GLU A 512 -20.52 68.96 6.13
CA GLU A 512 -19.35 69.56 6.74
C GLU A 512 -19.13 68.98 8.14
N LEU A 513 -17.86 68.59 8.45
CA LEU A 513 -17.46 68.09 9.76
C LEU A 513 -17.51 69.22 10.79
N ILE A 514 -18.33 69.11 11.80
CA ILE A 514 -18.54 70.08 12.86
C ILE A 514 -17.75 69.75 14.11
N PHE A 515 -17.69 68.47 14.46
CA PHE A 515 -17.02 67.99 15.64
C PHE A 515 -16.45 66.59 15.36
N GLU A 516 -15.26 66.32 15.87
CA GLU A 516 -14.72 64.96 15.92
C GLU A 516 -13.92 64.75 17.20
N THR A 517 -13.92 63.51 17.71
CA THR A 517 -13.09 63.11 18.81
C THR A 517 -12.70 61.63 18.72
N LYS A 518 -11.54 61.30 19.31
CA LYS A 518 -11.08 59.94 19.57
C LYS A 518 -11.18 59.57 21.04
N ASN A 519 -11.64 60.49 21.88
CA ASN A 519 -11.83 60.26 23.32
C ASN A 519 -13.32 59.98 23.61
N PRO A 520 -13.69 58.79 24.09
CA PRO A 520 -15.08 58.44 24.34
C PRO A 520 -15.76 59.30 25.46
N ASN A 521 -14.97 59.99 26.27
CA ASN A 521 -15.50 60.87 27.31
C ASN A 521 -15.80 62.28 26.82
N GLU A 522 -15.41 62.64 25.62
CA GLU A 522 -15.69 63.92 24.99
C GLU A 522 -16.99 63.88 24.20
N GLY A 523 -17.63 65.03 24.12
CA GLY A 523 -18.86 65.20 23.36
C GLY A 523 -18.95 66.57 22.74
N TRP A 524 -19.78 66.66 21.69
CA TRP A 524 -20.06 67.93 21.03
C TRP A 524 -20.98 68.80 21.89
N ASP A 525 -20.56 70.03 22.18
CA ASP A 525 -21.26 71.01 23.01
C ASP A 525 -22.25 71.89 22.19
N GLY A 526 -22.50 71.55 20.94
CA GLY A 526 -23.38 72.34 20.07
C GLY A 526 -22.75 73.62 19.51
N THR A 527 -21.42 73.74 19.59
CA THR A 527 -20.70 74.85 18.94
C THR A 527 -19.91 74.39 17.74
N HIS A 528 -19.68 75.31 16.76
CA HIS A 528 -18.78 75.13 15.65
C HIS A 528 -17.90 76.37 15.48
N GLN A 529 -16.59 76.21 15.45
CA GLN A 529 -15.59 77.30 15.42
C GLN A 529 -15.82 78.37 16.48
N GLY A 530 -16.16 77.94 17.70
CA GLY A 530 -16.40 78.81 18.86
C GLY A 530 -17.72 79.59 18.81
N LYS A 531 -18.62 79.33 17.88
CA LYS A 531 -19.96 79.92 17.80
C LYS A 531 -21.05 78.86 17.99
N PRO A 532 -22.16 79.16 18.67
CA PRO A 532 -23.29 78.28 18.77
C PRO A 532 -23.82 77.89 17.38
N ALA A 533 -23.99 76.60 17.11
CA ALA A 533 -24.64 76.13 15.92
C ALA A 533 -26.16 76.39 16.00
N ASP A 534 -26.82 76.63 14.85
CA ASP A 534 -28.26 76.79 14.81
C ASP A 534 -29.00 75.51 15.23
N PRO A 535 -30.13 75.62 15.96
CA PRO A 535 -31.00 74.45 16.23
C PRO A 535 -31.36 73.71 14.93
N GLY A 536 -31.29 72.38 14.97
CA GLY A 536 -31.55 71.59 13.77
C GLY A 536 -31.04 70.16 13.89
N VAL A 537 -31.08 69.43 12.77
CA VAL A 537 -30.67 68.04 12.71
C VAL A 537 -29.26 67.96 12.12
N PHE A 538 -28.41 67.21 12.82
CA PHE A 538 -27.01 66.94 12.46
C PHE A 538 -26.82 65.43 12.28
N GLY A 539 -25.98 65.04 11.33
CA GLY A 539 -25.58 63.65 11.13
C GLY A 539 -24.44 63.28 12.06
N TYR A 540 -24.41 62.06 12.56
CA TYR A 540 -23.25 61.54 13.28
C TYR A 540 -22.72 60.24 12.66
N TYR A 541 -21.44 59.97 12.93
CA TYR A 541 -20.73 58.77 12.57
C TYR A 541 -19.91 58.31 13.79
N LEU A 542 -20.10 57.03 14.16
CA LEU A 542 -19.32 56.35 15.18
C LEU A 542 -18.59 55.17 14.56
N LYS A 543 -17.30 55.09 14.82
CA LYS A 543 -16.45 53.94 14.56
C LYS A 543 -15.78 53.55 15.89
N ALA A 544 -15.96 52.33 16.34
CA ALA A 544 -15.43 51.91 17.63
C ALA A 544 -15.01 50.44 17.61
N LYS A 545 -14.01 50.09 18.41
CA LYS A 545 -13.62 48.74 18.77
C LYS A 545 -13.60 48.62 20.28
N CYS A 546 -14.11 47.51 20.78
CA CYS A 546 -14.14 47.30 22.24
C CYS A 546 -12.80 46.73 22.75
N ASP A 547 -12.20 45.82 22.00
CA ASP A 547 -10.85 45.33 22.21
C ASP A 547 -10.16 45.05 20.85
N GLU A 548 -8.89 44.65 20.86
CA GLU A 548 -8.13 44.40 19.66
C GLU A 548 -8.67 43.22 18.81
N GLN A 549 -9.46 42.33 19.41
CA GLN A 549 -9.98 41.11 18.79
C GLN A 549 -11.45 41.23 18.36
N SER A 550 -12.18 42.28 18.79
CA SER A 550 -13.57 42.50 18.42
C SER A 550 -13.70 43.08 16.99
N ASP A 551 -14.84 42.80 16.37
CA ASP A 551 -15.20 43.44 15.09
C ASP A 551 -15.39 44.95 15.28
N GLU A 552 -15.13 45.69 14.20
CA GLU A 552 -15.27 47.12 14.15
C GLU A 552 -16.76 47.53 14.14
N LEU A 553 -17.21 48.26 15.15
CA LEU A 553 -18.57 48.75 15.25
C LEU A 553 -18.73 50.05 14.45
N PHE A 554 -19.72 50.07 13.57
CA PHE A 554 -20.10 51.26 12.78
C PHE A 554 -21.53 51.63 13.11
N LYS A 555 -21.74 52.91 13.53
CA LYS A 555 -23.08 53.49 13.66
C LYS A 555 -23.11 54.86 12.98
N LYS A 556 -24.21 55.13 12.33
CA LYS A 556 -24.56 56.44 11.77
C LYS A 556 -26.00 56.73 12.11
N GLY A 557 -26.30 57.98 12.28
CA GLY A 557 -27.64 58.45 12.60
C GLY A 557 -27.73 59.96 12.64
N ASN A 558 -28.83 60.42 13.18
CA ASN A 558 -29.08 61.84 13.34
C ASN A 558 -29.27 62.23 14.80
N VAL A 559 -28.87 63.44 15.17
CA VAL A 559 -29.11 64.07 16.46
C VAL A 559 -29.78 65.40 16.20
N THR A 560 -30.73 65.77 17.07
CA THR A 560 -31.40 67.05 17.04
C THR A 560 -30.80 67.95 18.13
N LEU A 561 -30.27 69.08 17.73
CA LEU A 561 -29.87 70.17 18.60
C LEU A 561 -31.07 71.06 18.90
N ILE A 562 -31.42 71.18 20.16
CA ILE A 562 -32.48 72.08 20.67
C ILE A 562 -31.84 73.07 21.62
N ARG A 563 -32.30 74.32 21.60
CA ARG A 563 -31.87 75.35 22.50
C ARG A 563 -33.08 76.06 23.15
#